data_a6685f5c9eae8421f2687976810f5d19
#
_entry.id   a6685f5c9eae8421f2687976810f5d19
#
_cell.length_a   1.000
_cell.length_b   1.000
_cell.length_c   1.000
_cell.angle_alpha   90.00
_cell.angle_beta   90.00
_cell.angle_gamma   90.00
#
_symmetry.space_group_name_H-M   'P 1'
#
loop_
_entity.id
_entity.type
_entity.pdbx_description
1 polymer ?
#
loop_
_entity_poly.entity_id
_entity_poly.type
_entity_poly.pdbx_seq_one_letter_code
_entity_poly.pdbx_strand_id
1 'polypeptide(L)'
;MRKAYLAIICLFTGFNAFAQHTDIQPVPQQISESGQLITLPGSYQFTGDTEANPYAVQQLKQLLAGNHSAKEGLRIYIGEKGDKAIRKFARRIPNQKEGYYLCINDKEIVLAGNDERGTFYALQTLSRLLKDNQLPAVEIKDYPSIRFRGVVEGFYGTPWSHAARLRQLKFYGENKMNTYIYGPKDDPYHSSPNWRLPYPEKEAKQLQELVKVAKENEVDFVWAIHPGQDIKWNQEDRDNLLAKFEKMYDLGVRSFAVFFDDISGEGTNPVKQAELLNYIDENFVKVKKDVTPLVMCPTEYNKSWSDPKGGYLTTLGDKLNPSIQIMWTGDRVISDITQEGIRWINERIKRPAYIWWNFPVSDYVRDHLLLGPVYGNDTRIADQMSGFVTNPMEHAEASKIAIYGVASYSWNPEKYDSEKTWKDAIKNIMPASAEELEFFAAHNSDLGANGHRYRRDESVALQPVAQSFTDSYIKGEKYNENDYAALQETFGRMAESGDILLTDAENTPLVKEMKPWLTQFKLLGETGEEVLAMAKAYAPFVRKIEIEVETLDQVKEAVEAGADIIMLDNMT
;
A
#
# COMPACT_ATOMS: atom_id res chain seq x y z
N MET A 1 74.78 -17.53 -25.11
CA MET A 1 73.44 -17.48 -25.76
C MET A 1 72.41 -17.04 -24.71
N ARG A 2 72.06 -15.73 -24.69
CA ARG A 2 71.06 -15.17 -23.77
C ARG A 2 69.73 -15.13 -24.54
N LYS A 3 68.74 -15.87 -24.04
CA LYS A 3 67.33 -15.81 -24.55
C LYS A 3 66.65 -14.63 -23.90
N ALA A 4 66.23 -13.64 -24.69
CA ALA A 4 65.39 -12.56 -24.29
C ALA A 4 63.94 -13.05 -24.32
N TYR A 5 63.20 -12.96 -23.18
CA TYR A 5 61.78 -13.15 -23.12
C TYR A 5 61.10 -11.79 -23.31
N LEU A 6 60.38 -11.66 -24.42
CA LEU A 6 59.52 -10.52 -24.68
C LEU A 6 58.19 -10.74 -23.91
N ALA A 7 57.96 -9.97 -22.88
CA ALA A 7 56.66 -9.96 -22.17
C ALA A 7 55.71 -9.03 -22.92
N ILE A 8 54.68 -9.60 -23.56
CA ILE A 8 53.56 -8.86 -24.13
C ILE A 8 52.62 -8.54 -22.98
N ILE A 9 52.58 -7.29 -22.54
CA ILE A 9 51.56 -6.77 -21.63
C ILE A 9 50.35 -6.42 -22.49
N CYS A 10 49.34 -7.31 -22.49
CA CYS A 10 48.00 -6.98 -22.96
C CYS A 10 47.33 -6.09 -21.93
N LEU A 11 47.25 -4.78 -22.18
CA LEU A 11 46.36 -3.87 -21.49
C LEU A 11 44.92 -4.24 -21.88
N PHE A 12 44.26 -5.05 -21.07
CA PHE A 12 42.82 -5.12 -21.07
C PHE A 12 42.27 -3.85 -20.39
N THR A 13 41.97 -2.83 -21.18
CA THR A 13 41.04 -1.78 -20.74
C THR A 13 39.66 -2.40 -20.69
N GLY A 14 39.34 -2.95 -19.52
CA GLY A 14 37.96 -3.37 -19.21
C GLY A 14 37.09 -2.13 -19.20
N PHE A 15 36.34 -1.92 -20.26
CA PHE A 15 35.11 -1.12 -20.18
C PHE A 15 34.14 -1.90 -19.29
N ASN A 16 34.17 -1.61 -17.99
CA ASN A 16 33.05 -1.89 -17.14
C ASN A 16 31.93 -0.93 -17.56
N ALA A 17 31.18 -1.31 -18.59
CA ALA A 17 29.86 -0.77 -18.80
C ALA A 17 29.03 -1.26 -17.61
N PHE A 18 29.01 -0.49 -16.53
CA PHE A 18 27.93 -0.58 -15.55
C PHE A 18 26.65 -0.30 -16.32
N ALA A 19 25.91 -1.33 -16.66
CA ALA A 19 24.52 -1.20 -17.04
C ALA A 19 23.84 -0.62 -15.80
N GLN A 20 23.65 0.68 -15.80
CA GLN A 20 22.90 1.38 -14.77
C GLN A 20 21.44 1.00 -15.02
N HIS A 21 20.98 -0.11 -14.40
CA HIS A 21 19.60 -0.49 -14.48
C HIS A 21 18.76 0.62 -13.86
N THR A 22 17.89 1.19 -14.67
CA THR A 22 16.96 2.23 -14.23
C THR A 22 15.97 1.61 -13.25
N ASP A 23 16.13 1.98 -11.99
CA ASP A 23 15.32 1.46 -10.90
C ASP A 23 14.00 2.25 -10.80
N ILE A 24 12.93 1.67 -11.35
CA ILE A 24 11.60 2.31 -11.39
C ILE A 24 10.57 1.40 -10.73
N GLN A 25 9.79 1.98 -9.84
CA GLN A 25 8.60 1.33 -9.29
C GLN A 25 7.34 2.17 -9.63
N PRO A 26 6.24 1.54 -9.96
CA PRO A 26 6.07 0.12 -10.34
C PRO A 26 6.95 -0.27 -11.55
N VAL A 27 7.43 -1.53 -11.55
CA VAL A 27 8.30 -2.02 -12.63
C VAL A 27 7.55 -2.04 -13.96
N PRO A 28 8.05 -1.37 -15.02
CA PRO A 28 7.40 -1.34 -16.31
C PRO A 28 7.30 -2.71 -16.97
N GLN A 29 6.29 -2.91 -17.82
CA GLN A 29 6.14 -4.13 -18.63
C GLN A 29 7.33 -4.34 -19.54
N GLN A 30 7.76 -3.27 -20.25
CA GLN A 30 8.92 -3.29 -21.13
C GLN A 30 9.72 -2.01 -20.96
N ILE A 31 11.03 -2.15 -20.81
CA ILE A 31 12.00 -1.05 -20.75
C ILE A 31 13.23 -1.40 -21.58
N SER A 32 13.72 -0.44 -22.34
CA SER A 32 14.98 -0.52 -23.07
C SER A 32 15.83 0.72 -22.76
N GLU A 33 17.05 0.52 -22.34
CA GLU A 33 17.96 1.57 -21.89
C GLU A 33 19.18 1.65 -22.82
N SER A 34 19.67 2.86 -23.10
CA SER A 34 20.89 3.07 -23.88
C SER A 34 22.14 3.27 -23.00
N GLY A 35 21.96 3.47 -21.70
CA GLY A 35 23.03 3.83 -20.77
C GLY A 35 23.47 5.30 -20.84
N GLN A 36 22.85 6.11 -21.69
CA GLN A 36 23.15 7.55 -21.82
C GLN A 36 22.32 8.35 -20.82
N LEU A 37 22.92 9.36 -20.17
CA LEU A 37 22.24 10.38 -19.40
C LEU A 37 22.08 11.66 -20.23
N ILE A 38 20.93 12.29 -20.13
CA ILE A 38 20.56 13.51 -20.83
C ILE A 38 20.36 14.59 -19.79
N THR A 39 21.18 15.64 -19.85
CA THR A 39 20.99 16.83 -19.03
C THR A 39 19.87 17.68 -19.66
N LEU A 40 18.86 18.03 -18.86
CA LEU A 40 17.75 18.84 -19.33
C LEU A 40 18.19 20.25 -19.67
N PRO A 41 17.80 20.76 -20.86
CA PRO A 41 18.09 22.16 -21.22
C PRO A 41 17.09 23.11 -20.52
N GLY A 42 17.43 24.38 -20.47
CA GLY A 42 16.52 25.42 -19.93
C GLY A 42 15.38 25.82 -20.87
N SER A 43 15.21 25.19 -22.04
CA SER A 43 14.17 25.53 -23.02
C SER A 43 13.57 24.31 -23.69
N TYR A 44 12.25 24.36 -23.94
CA TYR A 44 11.43 23.25 -24.44
C TYR A 44 10.47 23.69 -25.51
N GLN A 45 10.25 22.82 -26.52
CA GLN A 45 9.24 22.96 -27.56
C GLN A 45 8.12 21.96 -27.31
N PHE A 46 6.99 22.42 -26.79
CA PHE A 46 5.83 21.57 -26.53
C PHE A 46 4.99 21.35 -27.79
N THR A 47 4.47 20.12 -27.93
CA THR A 47 3.53 19.71 -28.98
C THR A 47 2.46 18.82 -28.36
N GLY A 48 1.18 19.21 -28.48
CA GLY A 48 0.03 18.50 -27.91
C GLY A 48 -0.41 19.01 -26.52
N ASP A 49 0.30 19.97 -25.95
CA ASP A 49 0.02 20.50 -24.62
C ASP A 49 -1.30 21.29 -24.51
N THR A 50 -1.95 21.59 -25.62
CA THR A 50 -3.28 22.23 -25.68
C THR A 50 -4.42 21.23 -25.85
N GLU A 51 -4.12 19.99 -26.22
CA GLU A 51 -5.10 18.92 -26.51
C GLU A 51 -5.12 17.85 -25.39
N ALA A 52 -3.96 17.59 -24.76
CA ALA A 52 -3.80 16.58 -23.72
C ALA A 52 -4.43 17.00 -22.36
N ASN A 53 -4.58 16.02 -21.46
CA ASN A 53 -5.08 16.23 -20.11
C ASN A 53 -4.41 17.45 -19.43
N PRO A 54 -5.18 18.50 -19.06
CA PRO A 54 -4.61 19.75 -18.54
C PRO A 54 -3.83 19.58 -17.22
N TYR A 55 -4.21 18.61 -16.39
CA TYR A 55 -3.51 18.34 -15.14
C TYR A 55 -2.14 17.71 -15.39
N ALA A 56 -2.06 16.76 -16.32
CA ALA A 56 -0.78 16.17 -16.74
C ALA A 56 0.13 17.21 -17.37
N VAL A 57 -0.40 18.09 -18.23
CA VAL A 57 0.36 19.18 -18.85
C VAL A 57 0.88 20.17 -17.81
N GLN A 58 0.04 20.55 -16.84
CA GLN A 58 0.45 21.46 -15.77
C GLN A 58 1.57 20.87 -14.92
N GLN A 59 1.43 19.62 -14.49
CA GLN A 59 2.44 18.93 -13.70
C GLN A 59 3.75 18.75 -14.50
N LEU A 60 3.67 18.41 -15.78
CA LEU A 60 4.83 18.29 -16.66
C LEU A 60 5.59 19.61 -16.78
N LYS A 61 4.88 20.73 -16.97
CA LYS A 61 5.50 22.07 -17.04
C LYS A 61 6.11 22.51 -15.71
N GLN A 62 5.57 22.04 -14.58
CA GLN A 62 6.17 22.27 -13.26
C GLN A 62 7.43 21.41 -13.07
N LEU A 63 7.39 20.14 -13.50
CA LEU A 63 8.52 19.22 -13.42
C LEU A 63 9.70 19.69 -14.28
N LEU A 64 9.44 20.13 -15.51
CA LEU A 64 10.43 20.63 -16.45
C LEU A 64 10.53 22.17 -16.33
N ALA A 65 11.22 22.64 -15.31
CA ALA A 65 11.40 24.09 -15.10
C ALA A 65 12.15 24.74 -16.29
N GLY A 66 11.70 25.94 -16.73
CA GLY A 66 12.34 26.67 -17.82
C GLY A 66 11.39 27.36 -18.78
N ASN A 67 11.89 27.69 -19.98
CA ASN A 67 11.08 28.34 -21.03
C ASN A 67 10.30 27.31 -21.88
N HIS A 68 9.01 27.20 -21.64
CA HIS A 68 8.11 26.25 -22.32
C HIS A 68 7.58 26.74 -23.69
N SER A 69 7.90 27.96 -24.10
CA SER A 69 7.45 28.56 -25.35
C SER A 69 8.60 28.82 -26.31
N ALA A 70 9.73 28.16 -26.12
CA ALA A 70 10.90 28.32 -26.96
C ALA A 70 10.65 27.78 -28.38
N LYS A 71 11.22 28.46 -29.38
CA LYS A 71 11.20 27.97 -30.78
C LYS A 71 12.26 26.90 -31.04
N GLU A 72 13.28 26.87 -30.19
CA GLU A 72 14.37 25.91 -30.21
C GLU A 72 14.53 25.29 -28.83
N GLY A 73 15.05 24.05 -28.75
CA GLY A 73 15.21 23.32 -27.50
C GLY A 73 14.75 21.87 -27.62
N LEU A 74 14.69 21.18 -26.49
CA LEU A 74 14.25 19.80 -26.43
C LEU A 74 12.75 19.70 -26.77
N ARG A 75 12.41 18.81 -27.70
CA ARG A 75 11.01 18.62 -28.12
C ARG A 75 10.27 17.74 -27.11
N ILE A 76 9.12 18.22 -26.66
CA ILE A 76 8.22 17.48 -25.77
C ILE A 76 6.94 17.18 -26.55
N TYR A 77 6.60 15.89 -26.66
CA TYR A 77 5.34 15.43 -27.22
C TYR A 77 4.49 14.85 -26.10
N ILE A 78 3.27 15.35 -25.97
CA ILE A 78 2.30 14.86 -24.99
C ILE A 78 0.92 14.72 -25.66
N GLY A 79 0.19 13.64 -25.33
CA GLY A 79 -1.16 13.41 -25.84
C GLY A 79 -1.63 11.97 -25.72
N GLU A 80 -2.87 11.76 -26.13
CA GLU A 80 -3.57 10.49 -26.13
C GLU A 80 -3.66 9.90 -27.54
N LYS A 81 -3.87 8.59 -27.62
CA LYS A 81 -4.01 7.88 -28.89
C LYS A 81 -5.19 8.45 -29.72
N GLY A 82 -4.86 9.01 -30.86
CA GLY A 82 -5.79 9.73 -31.73
C GLY A 82 -5.38 11.18 -31.97
N ASP A 83 -4.64 11.78 -31.07
CA ASP A 83 -4.16 13.16 -31.19
C ASP A 83 -3.16 13.33 -32.32
N LYS A 84 -3.21 14.51 -32.96
CA LYS A 84 -2.30 14.83 -34.07
C LYS A 84 -0.85 14.89 -33.58
N ALA A 85 -0.62 15.42 -32.41
CA ALA A 85 0.70 15.63 -31.83
C ALA A 85 1.53 14.34 -31.72
N ILE A 86 0.89 13.25 -31.33
CA ILE A 86 1.56 11.96 -31.08
C ILE A 86 1.30 10.90 -32.15
N ARG A 87 0.64 11.25 -33.26
CA ARG A 87 0.25 10.30 -34.34
C ARG A 87 1.42 9.46 -34.85
N LYS A 88 2.63 10.04 -34.95
CA LYS A 88 3.83 9.31 -35.40
C LYS A 88 4.25 8.19 -34.43
N PHE A 89 3.79 8.23 -33.19
CA PHE A 89 4.11 7.24 -32.17
C PHE A 89 2.98 6.22 -31.94
N ALA A 90 1.82 6.37 -32.60
CA ALA A 90 0.61 5.58 -32.34
C ALA A 90 0.80 4.06 -32.36
N ARG A 91 1.73 3.55 -33.19
CA ARG A 91 2.05 2.10 -33.25
C ARG A 91 2.89 1.60 -32.09
N ARG A 92 3.48 2.50 -31.29
CA ARG A 92 4.31 2.17 -30.12
C ARG A 92 3.50 2.15 -28.83
N ILE A 93 2.34 2.82 -28.83
CA ILE A 93 1.46 2.90 -27.65
C ILE A 93 0.78 1.55 -27.45
N PRO A 94 0.86 0.94 -26.25
CA PRO A 94 0.10 -0.27 -25.91
C PRO A 94 -1.42 -0.04 -26.09
N ASN A 95 -2.16 -1.10 -26.47
CA ASN A 95 -3.60 -1.02 -26.65
C ASN A 95 -4.40 -1.21 -25.35
N GLN A 96 -3.75 -1.62 -24.29
CA GLN A 96 -4.36 -1.81 -22.97
C GLN A 96 -4.82 -0.45 -22.41
N LYS A 97 -5.92 -0.44 -21.67
CA LYS A 97 -6.36 0.74 -20.92
C LYS A 97 -5.23 1.21 -20.00
N GLU A 98 -5.11 2.52 -19.86
CA GLU A 98 -4.08 3.17 -19.05
C GLU A 98 -2.63 2.87 -19.52
N GLY A 99 -2.50 2.23 -20.68
CA GLY A 99 -1.20 1.97 -21.30
C GLY A 99 -0.54 3.23 -21.83
N TYR A 100 0.79 3.27 -21.84
CA TYR A 100 1.53 4.41 -22.37
C TYR A 100 2.86 3.99 -23.02
N TYR A 101 3.33 4.89 -23.87
CA TYR A 101 4.66 4.90 -24.43
C TYR A 101 5.41 6.12 -23.92
N LEU A 102 6.55 5.92 -23.29
CA LEU A 102 7.49 6.94 -22.85
C LEU A 102 8.81 6.74 -23.59
N CYS A 103 9.31 7.77 -24.25
CA CYS A 103 10.62 7.76 -24.88
C CYS A 103 11.39 9.01 -24.47
N ILE A 104 12.62 8.82 -24.05
CA ILE A 104 13.54 9.89 -23.65
C ILE A 104 14.84 9.72 -24.40
N ASN A 105 15.22 10.72 -25.18
CA ASN A 105 16.50 10.78 -25.87
C ASN A 105 16.98 12.23 -26.02
N ASP A 106 18.15 12.43 -26.61
CA ASP A 106 18.79 13.74 -26.81
C ASP A 106 17.99 14.72 -27.68
N LYS A 107 16.96 14.26 -28.41
CA LYS A 107 16.17 15.05 -29.35
C LYS A 107 14.75 15.31 -28.87
N GLU A 108 14.16 14.34 -28.15
CA GLU A 108 12.75 14.43 -27.79
C GLU A 108 12.43 13.62 -26.51
N ILE A 109 11.42 14.11 -25.79
CA ILE A 109 10.70 13.37 -24.76
C ILE A 109 9.27 13.16 -25.26
N VAL A 110 8.78 11.94 -25.22
CA VAL A 110 7.45 11.54 -25.69
C VAL A 110 6.65 10.93 -24.56
N LEU A 111 5.52 11.55 -24.22
CA LEU A 111 4.54 11.04 -23.27
C LEU A 111 3.25 10.76 -24.04
N ALA A 112 3.03 9.51 -24.44
CA ALA A 112 1.92 9.13 -25.32
C ALA A 112 1.08 8.02 -24.66
N GLY A 113 -0.10 8.38 -24.15
CA GLY A 113 -1.05 7.45 -23.53
C GLY A 113 -1.97 6.78 -24.54
N ASN A 114 -2.49 5.60 -24.20
CA ASN A 114 -3.63 5.02 -24.90
C ASN A 114 -4.93 5.78 -24.59
N ASP A 115 -4.95 6.44 -23.44
CA ASP A 115 -6.00 7.31 -22.90
C ASP A 115 -5.37 8.37 -21.98
N GLU A 116 -6.20 9.29 -21.43
CA GLU A 116 -5.76 10.38 -20.56
C GLU A 116 -4.93 9.87 -19.36
N ARG A 117 -5.41 8.78 -18.74
CA ARG A 117 -4.73 8.17 -17.58
C ARG A 117 -3.38 7.57 -17.96
N GLY A 118 -3.27 6.97 -19.13
CA GLY A 118 -2.00 6.50 -19.68
C GLY A 118 -0.98 7.63 -19.85
N THR A 119 -1.40 8.79 -20.37
CA THR A 119 -0.54 9.99 -20.47
C THR A 119 -0.09 10.49 -19.10
N PHE A 120 -1.00 10.53 -18.13
CA PHE A 120 -0.67 10.89 -16.75
C PHE A 120 0.35 9.93 -16.14
N TYR A 121 0.22 8.62 -16.38
CA TYR A 121 1.18 7.62 -15.86
C TYR A 121 2.55 7.67 -16.55
N ALA A 122 2.60 8.06 -17.82
CA ALA A 122 3.87 8.36 -18.49
C ALA A 122 4.61 9.51 -17.79
N LEU A 123 3.87 10.55 -17.39
CA LEU A 123 4.43 11.66 -16.60
C LEU A 123 4.94 11.19 -15.23
N GLN A 124 4.19 10.34 -14.50
CA GLN A 124 4.66 9.84 -13.20
C GLN A 124 5.95 9.03 -13.35
N THR A 125 6.07 8.26 -14.42
CA THR A 125 7.32 7.55 -14.73
C THR A 125 8.46 8.53 -15.06
N LEU A 126 8.21 9.54 -15.87
CA LEU A 126 9.20 10.59 -16.17
C LEU A 126 9.68 11.30 -14.89
N SER A 127 8.75 11.62 -13.99
CA SER A 127 9.06 12.27 -12.70
C SER A 127 10.02 11.44 -11.83
N ARG A 128 9.82 10.12 -11.80
CA ARG A 128 10.71 9.19 -11.06
C ARG A 128 12.09 9.03 -11.69
N LEU A 129 12.17 9.18 -13.00
CA LEU A 129 13.44 9.10 -13.74
C LEU A 129 14.28 10.36 -13.61
N LEU A 130 13.66 11.50 -13.35
CA LEU A 130 14.35 12.78 -13.24
C LEU A 130 15.09 12.89 -11.90
N LYS A 131 16.44 12.93 -11.99
CA LYS A 131 17.32 13.14 -10.83
C LYS A 131 18.36 14.20 -11.19
N ASP A 132 18.58 15.16 -10.35
CA ASP A 132 19.61 16.18 -10.50
C ASP A 132 19.63 16.85 -11.90
N ASN A 133 18.45 17.17 -12.43
CA ASN A 133 18.25 17.74 -13.77
C ASN A 133 18.75 16.84 -14.92
N GLN A 134 18.82 15.51 -14.69
CA GLN A 134 19.22 14.50 -15.65
C GLN A 134 18.15 13.42 -15.80
N LEU A 135 18.05 12.89 -17.02
CA LEU A 135 17.17 11.78 -17.38
C LEU A 135 17.97 10.68 -18.09
N PRO A 136 17.72 9.40 -17.78
CA PRO A 136 18.27 8.31 -18.59
C PRO A 136 17.60 8.27 -19.96
N ALA A 137 18.35 7.97 -21.01
CA ALA A 137 17.79 7.70 -22.33
C ALA A 137 17.16 6.31 -22.35
N VAL A 138 15.82 6.29 -22.41
CA VAL A 138 14.99 5.07 -22.30
C VAL A 138 13.84 5.06 -23.29
N GLU A 139 13.38 3.84 -23.61
CA GLU A 139 12.10 3.58 -24.27
C GLU A 139 11.29 2.63 -23.38
N ILE A 140 10.10 3.04 -22.96
CA ILE A 140 9.20 2.29 -22.08
C ILE A 140 7.85 2.08 -22.77
N LYS A 141 7.36 0.83 -22.74
CA LYS A 141 5.97 0.48 -23.05
C LYS A 141 5.38 -0.18 -21.83
N ASP A 142 4.34 0.43 -21.30
CA ASP A 142 3.85 0.06 -19.99
C ASP A 142 2.33 0.11 -19.90
N TYR A 143 1.75 -0.73 -19.04
CA TYR A 143 0.32 -0.82 -18.77
C TYR A 143 0.09 -1.65 -17.51
N PRO A 144 -1.03 -1.45 -16.77
CA PRO A 144 -1.34 -2.23 -15.59
C PRO A 144 -1.81 -3.65 -15.91
N SER A 145 -1.46 -4.61 -15.06
CA SER A 145 -1.95 -5.98 -15.14
C SER A 145 -3.34 -6.13 -14.51
N ILE A 146 -3.64 -5.37 -13.44
CA ILE A 146 -4.94 -5.39 -12.76
C ILE A 146 -5.68 -4.08 -13.05
N ARG A 147 -6.96 -4.18 -13.43
CA ARG A 147 -7.76 -3.04 -13.90
C ARG A 147 -7.99 -1.97 -12.83
N PHE A 148 -8.54 -2.34 -11.67
CA PHE A 148 -8.80 -1.43 -10.55
C PHE A 148 -7.76 -1.66 -9.46
N ARG A 149 -7.05 -0.61 -9.05
CA ARG A 149 -5.91 -0.69 -8.14
C ARG A 149 -5.97 0.46 -7.16
N GLY A 150 -5.90 0.16 -5.87
CA GLY A 150 -5.97 1.27 -4.91
C GLY A 150 -6.21 0.86 -3.48
N VAL A 151 -7.00 1.69 -2.82
CA VAL A 151 -7.24 1.62 -1.38
C VAL A 151 -8.73 1.66 -1.08
N VAL A 152 -9.17 0.88 -0.11
CA VAL A 152 -10.48 1.00 0.52
C VAL A 152 -10.31 1.48 1.96
N GLU A 153 -10.80 2.69 2.28
CA GLU A 153 -10.87 3.19 3.66
C GLU A 153 -12.08 2.52 4.34
N GLY A 154 -11.83 1.29 4.85
CA GLY A 154 -12.87 0.44 5.43
C GLY A 154 -12.55 -0.11 6.82
N PHE A 155 -11.45 0.35 7.43
CA PHE A 155 -11.01 -0.05 8.76
C PHE A 155 -11.91 0.50 9.88
N TYR A 156 -11.88 -0.16 11.03
CA TYR A 156 -12.43 0.35 12.29
C TYR A 156 -11.36 1.14 13.04
N GLY A 157 -11.74 2.24 13.70
CA GLY A 157 -10.83 3.09 14.45
C GLY A 157 -11.07 4.57 14.21
N THR A 158 -10.01 5.36 14.36
CA THR A 158 -10.04 6.79 14.06
C THR A 158 -9.98 7.01 12.55
N PRO A 159 -10.99 7.62 11.91
CA PRO A 159 -10.98 7.84 10.47
C PRO A 159 -9.87 8.81 10.08
N TRP A 160 -9.43 8.70 8.86
CA TRP A 160 -8.44 9.62 8.35
C TRP A 160 -8.94 11.05 8.33
N SER A 161 -8.09 11.99 8.69
CA SER A 161 -8.42 13.41 8.55
C SER A 161 -8.57 13.79 7.08
N HIS A 162 -9.36 14.84 6.81
CA HIS A 162 -9.52 15.40 5.46
C HIS A 162 -8.16 15.71 4.81
N ALA A 163 -7.23 16.32 5.55
CA ALA A 163 -5.89 16.61 5.06
C ALA A 163 -5.06 15.35 4.75
N ALA A 164 -5.22 14.27 5.53
CA ALA A 164 -4.58 12.99 5.24
C ALA A 164 -5.13 12.38 3.94
N ARG A 165 -6.46 12.39 3.74
CA ARG A 165 -7.10 11.91 2.50
C ARG A 165 -6.61 12.66 1.26
N LEU A 166 -6.44 13.98 1.34
CA LEU A 166 -5.88 14.78 0.23
C LEU A 166 -4.45 14.36 -0.11
N ARG A 167 -3.60 14.11 0.89
CA ARG A 167 -2.23 13.60 0.66
C ARG A 167 -2.22 12.18 0.10
N GLN A 168 -3.15 11.34 0.54
CA GLN A 168 -3.30 9.98 0.03
C GLN A 168 -3.69 9.98 -1.45
N LEU A 169 -4.68 10.78 -1.86
CA LEU A 169 -5.12 10.87 -3.26
C LEU A 169 -3.97 11.26 -4.21
N LYS A 170 -3.14 12.22 -3.79
CA LYS A 170 -1.94 12.58 -4.54
C LYS A 170 -0.96 11.40 -4.62
N PHE A 171 -0.68 10.75 -3.49
CA PHE A 171 0.20 9.58 -3.42
C PHE A 171 -0.29 8.42 -4.28
N TYR A 172 -1.60 8.20 -4.39
CA TYR A 172 -2.17 7.17 -5.26
C TYR A 172 -1.87 7.45 -6.73
N GLY A 173 -2.12 8.68 -7.20
CA GLY A 173 -1.81 9.07 -8.58
C GLY A 173 -0.33 8.94 -8.91
N GLU A 174 0.55 9.40 -8.02
CA GLU A 174 2.01 9.28 -8.16
C GLU A 174 2.48 7.82 -8.25
N ASN A 175 1.73 6.88 -7.67
CA ASN A 175 2.00 5.44 -7.67
C ASN A 175 1.14 4.65 -8.66
N LYS A 176 0.48 5.32 -9.62
CA LYS A 176 -0.34 4.70 -10.68
C LYS A 176 -1.50 3.85 -10.15
N MET A 177 -2.00 4.17 -8.97
CA MET A 177 -3.28 3.67 -8.48
C MET A 177 -4.42 4.51 -9.01
N ASN A 178 -5.53 3.88 -9.36
CA ASN A 178 -6.68 4.53 -9.98
C ASN A 178 -7.96 4.49 -9.15
N THR A 179 -7.91 3.96 -7.93
CA THR A 179 -9.12 3.72 -7.13
C THR A 179 -8.91 4.11 -5.66
N TYR A 180 -9.80 4.92 -5.14
CA TYR A 180 -9.95 5.15 -3.71
C TYR A 180 -11.41 4.95 -3.32
N ILE A 181 -11.68 3.92 -2.51
CA ILE A 181 -13.02 3.62 -2.02
C ILE A 181 -13.21 4.28 -0.65
N TYR A 182 -14.09 5.29 -0.61
CA TYR A 182 -14.47 6.00 0.59
C TYR A 182 -15.62 5.26 1.29
N GLY A 183 -15.30 4.54 2.34
CA GLY A 183 -16.26 3.77 3.14
C GLY A 183 -15.90 3.74 4.63
N PRO A 184 -15.55 4.91 5.26
CA PRO A 184 -15.12 4.93 6.66
C PRO A 184 -16.26 4.50 7.57
N LYS A 185 -15.99 3.58 8.49
CA LYS A 185 -17.00 2.93 9.35
C LYS A 185 -17.72 3.87 10.31
N ASP A 186 -17.18 5.05 10.55
CA ASP A 186 -17.75 6.06 11.46
C ASP A 186 -18.40 7.26 10.73
N ASP A 187 -18.49 7.23 9.40
CA ASP A 187 -19.28 8.21 8.66
C ASP A 187 -20.79 7.94 8.87
N PRO A 188 -21.50 8.79 9.61
CA PRO A 188 -22.91 8.54 9.92
C PRO A 188 -23.84 8.68 8.71
N TYR A 189 -23.36 9.28 7.61
CA TYR A 189 -24.12 9.49 6.38
C TYR A 189 -23.83 8.44 5.30
N HIS A 190 -22.83 7.61 5.51
CA HIS A 190 -22.49 6.45 4.73
C HIS A 190 -23.28 5.21 5.18
N SER A 191 -23.61 5.10 6.47
CA SER A 191 -24.20 3.91 7.08
C SER A 191 -25.51 4.20 7.87
N SER A 192 -26.09 3.15 8.44
CA SER A 192 -27.24 3.24 9.33
C SER A 192 -26.94 4.09 10.58
N PRO A 193 -27.91 4.89 11.06
CA PRO A 193 -29.27 5.06 10.52
C PRO A 193 -29.41 6.16 9.47
N ASN A 194 -28.37 6.97 9.22
CA ASN A 194 -28.47 8.23 8.51
C ASN A 194 -28.10 8.15 7.01
N TRP A 195 -27.88 6.96 6.45
CA TRP A 195 -27.55 6.81 5.04
C TRP A 195 -28.60 7.42 4.08
N ARG A 196 -29.86 7.55 4.56
CA ARG A 196 -30.96 8.19 3.81
C ARG A 196 -30.84 9.71 3.76
N LEU A 197 -30.09 10.33 4.70
CA LEU A 197 -29.97 11.77 4.81
C LEU A 197 -28.87 12.32 3.91
N PRO A 198 -29.04 13.55 3.38
CA PRO A 198 -27.94 14.24 2.69
C PRO A 198 -26.80 14.57 3.67
N TYR A 199 -25.59 14.70 3.14
CA TYR A 199 -24.48 15.26 3.92
C TYR A 199 -24.76 16.71 4.30
N PRO A 200 -24.42 17.16 5.52
CA PRO A 200 -24.38 18.59 5.85
C PRO A 200 -23.43 19.36 4.92
N GLU A 201 -23.64 20.66 4.81
CA GLU A 201 -22.93 21.50 3.83
C GLU A 201 -21.40 21.45 3.95
N LYS A 202 -20.88 21.41 5.18
CA LYS A 202 -19.43 21.34 5.44
C LYS A 202 -18.83 20.04 4.93
N GLU A 203 -19.42 18.91 5.29
CA GLU A 203 -18.98 17.57 4.89
C GLU A 203 -19.15 17.37 3.38
N ALA A 204 -20.24 17.89 2.80
CA ALA A 204 -20.44 17.87 1.35
C ALA A 204 -19.35 18.65 0.60
N LYS A 205 -18.93 19.82 1.08
CA LYS A 205 -17.81 20.59 0.51
C LYS A 205 -16.49 19.84 0.63
N GLN A 206 -16.24 19.18 1.76
CA GLN A 206 -15.04 18.35 1.93
C GLN A 206 -15.02 17.17 0.95
N LEU A 207 -16.16 16.48 0.78
CA LEU A 207 -16.27 15.41 -0.21
C LEU A 207 -16.05 15.93 -1.65
N GLN A 208 -16.60 17.09 -1.98
CA GLN A 208 -16.40 17.72 -3.29
C GLN A 208 -14.93 18.06 -3.54
N GLU A 209 -14.20 18.52 -2.52
CA GLU A 209 -12.76 18.77 -2.62
C GLU A 209 -11.98 17.47 -2.84
N LEU A 210 -12.32 16.39 -2.12
CA LEU A 210 -11.69 15.07 -2.32
C LEU A 210 -11.92 14.55 -3.74
N VAL A 211 -13.15 14.65 -4.24
CA VAL A 211 -13.50 14.27 -5.63
C VAL A 211 -12.68 15.06 -6.66
N LYS A 212 -12.54 16.37 -6.44
CA LYS A 212 -11.72 17.23 -7.30
C LYS A 212 -10.26 16.80 -7.31
N VAL A 213 -9.65 16.63 -6.13
CA VAL A 213 -8.24 16.23 -6.02
C VAL A 213 -8.00 14.82 -6.55
N ALA A 214 -8.95 13.90 -6.35
CA ALA A 214 -8.91 12.57 -6.96
C ALA A 214 -8.83 12.66 -8.50
N LYS A 215 -9.70 13.47 -9.11
CA LYS A 215 -9.69 13.70 -10.57
C LYS A 215 -8.38 14.32 -11.05
N GLU A 216 -7.82 15.28 -10.33
CA GLU A 216 -6.54 15.93 -10.65
C GLU A 216 -5.35 14.94 -10.64
N ASN A 217 -5.50 13.81 -9.96
CA ASN A 217 -4.50 12.75 -9.82
C ASN A 217 -4.90 11.43 -10.51
N GLU A 218 -5.90 11.48 -11.41
CA GLU A 218 -6.39 10.32 -12.17
C GLU A 218 -6.85 9.15 -11.29
N VAL A 219 -7.43 9.45 -10.13
CA VAL A 219 -7.99 8.49 -9.18
C VAL A 219 -9.51 8.55 -9.20
N ASP A 220 -10.17 7.42 -9.38
CA ASP A 220 -11.61 7.30 -9.22
C ASP A 220 -11.96 7.36 -7.73
N PHE A 221 -12.65 8.42 -7.31
CA PHE A 221 -13.24 8.53 -5.99
C PHE A 221 -14.52 7.70 -5.96
N VAL A 222 -14.45 6.51 -5.36
CA VAL A 222 -15.57 5.58 -5.22
C VAL A 222 -16.27 5.86 -3.89
N TRP A 223 -17.46 6.47 -3.95
CA TRP A 223 -18.25 6.67 -2.75
C TRP A 223 -19.05 5.41 -2.42
N ALA A 224 -18.86 4.86 -1.22
CA ALA A 224 -19.55 3.68 -0.75
C ALA A 224 -20.72 4.05 0.17
N ILE A 225 -21.79 3.23 0.17
CA ILE A 225 -22.91 3.30 1.10
C ILE A 225 -23.13 1.93 1.73
N HIS A 226 -23.50 1.90 3.01
CA HIS A 226 -23.70 0.69 3.81
C HIS A 226 -25.11 0.64 4.42
N PRO A 227 -26.15 0.35 3.62
CA PRO A 227 -27.55 0.42 4.07
C PRO A 227 -28.03 -0.84 4.79
N GLY A 228 -27.23 -1.92 4.78
CA GLY A 228 -27.68 -3.28 5.07
C GLY A 228 -28.24 -3.54 6.46
N GLN A 229 -27.91 -2.74 7.48
CA GLN A 229 -28.37 -2.97 8.83
C GLN A 229 -29.86 -2.63 9.06
N ASP A 230 -30.40 -1.66 8.31
CA ASP A 230 -31.75 -1.15 8.54
C ASP A 230 -32.62 -0.96 7.28
N ILE A 231 -32.15 -1.48 6.15
CA ILE A 231 -32.87 -1.42 4.86
C ILE A 231 -34.17 -2.23 4.94
N LYS A 232 -35.27 -1.63 4.51
CA LYS A 232 -36.60 -2.23 4.59
C LYS A 232 -37.04 -2.96 3.32
N TRP A 233 -36.23 -2.91 2.26
CA TRP A 233 -36.49 -3.54 0.96
C TRP A 233 -37.79 -3.08 0.27
N ASN A 234 -38.31 -1.88 0.63
CA ASN A 234 -39.50 -1.27 0.05
C ASN A 234 -39.12 -0.21 -1.02
N GLN A 235 -40.12 0.35 -1.66
CA GLN A 235 -39.91 1.39 -2.69
C GLN A 235 -39.33 2.67 -2.09
N GLU A 236 -39.73 3.05 -0.88
CA GLU A 236 -39.22 4.24 -0.19
C GLU A 236 -37.67 4.19 -0.03
N ASP A 237 -37.14 3.05 0.41
CA ASP A 237 -35.68 2.90 0.57
C ASP A 237 -34.95 2.84 -0.77
N ARG A 238 -35.55 2.28 -1.82
CA ARG A 238 -35.00 2.34 -3.17
C ARG A 238 -34.92 3.78 -3.68
N ASP A 239 -35.96 4.57 -3.47
CA ASP A 239 -36.02 5.98 -3.87
C ASP A 239 -35.03 6.83 -3.07
N ASN A 240 -34.92 6.60 -1.75
CA ASN A 240 -33.92 7.24 -0.88
C ASN A 240 -32.49 6.95 -1.35
N LEU A 241 -32.20 5.71 -1.74
CA LEU A 241 -30.88 5.30 -2.20
C LEU A 241 -30.53 6.00 -3.52
N LEU A 242 -31.45 6.00 -4.49
CA LEU A 242 -31.25 6.73 -5.75
C LEU A 242 -31.08 8.23 -5.53
N ALA A 243 -31.91 8.83 -4.66
CA ALA A 243 -31.79 10.25 -4.33
C ALA A 243 -30.43 10.57 -3.70
N LYS A 244 -29.90 9.67 -2.84
CA LYS A 244 -28.58 9.82 -2.26
C LYS A 244 -27.49 9.73 -3.34
N PHE A 245 -27.58 8.78 -4.26
CA PHE A 245 -26.64 8.64 -5.38
C PHE A 245 -26.65 9.87 -6.28
N GLU A 246 -27.82 10.42 -6.61
CA GLU A 246 -27.94 11.67 -7.37
C GLU A 246 -27.26 12.84 -6.66
N LYS A 247 -27.43 12.97 -5.33
CA LYS A 247 -26.73 14.00 -4.55
C LYS A 247 -25.21 13.84 -4.60
N MET A 248 -24.71 12.63 -4.51
CA MET A 248 -23.26 12.37 -4.61
C MET A 248 -22.75 12.63 -6.04
N TYR A 249 -23.54 12.29 -7.05
CA TYR A 249 -23.23 12.61 -8.45
C TYR A 249 -23.17 14.14 -8.69
N ASP A 250 -24.07 14.91 -8.09
CA ASP A 250 -24.05 16.39 -8.13
C ASP A 250 -22.78 16.97 -7.47
N LEU A 251 -22.21 16.29 -6.44
CA LEU A 251 -20.93 16.64 -5.84
C LEU A 251 -19.72 16.26 -6.71
N GLY A 252 -19.95 15.60 -7.86
CA GLY A 252 -18.90 15.21 -8.80
C GLY A 252 -18.48 13.74 -8.73
N VAL A 253 -19.04 12.93 -7.82
CA VAL A 253 -18.76 11.49 -7.74
C VAL A 253 -19.19 10.77 -9.02
N ARG A 254 -18.33 9.88 -9.52
CA ARG A 254 -18.58 9.09 -10.75
C ARG A 254 -18.39 7.59 -10.55
N SER A 255 -18.07 7.19 -9.34
CA SER A 255 -17.87 5.78 -8.96
C SER A 255 -18.57 5.50 -7.65
N PHE A 256 -19.27 4.37 -7.57
CA PHE A 256 -20.15 4.06 -6.45
C PHE A 256 -19.99 2.62 -5.98
N ALA A 257 -20.13 2.41 -4.67
CA ALA A 257 -20.18 1.08 -4.06
C ALA A 257 -21.34 0.94 -3.09
N VAL A 258 -21.82 -0.30 -2.90
CA VAL A 258 -22.82 -0.65 -1.89
C VAL A 258 -22.27 -1.80 -1.05
N PHE A 259 -22.20 -1.60 0.25
CA PHE A 259 -21.62 -2.55 1.18
C PHE A 259 -22.70 -3.27 2.01
N PHE A 260 -22.53 -4.58 2.16
CA PHE A 260 -23.36 -5.46 3.00
C PHE A 260 -22.51 -6.33 3.93
N ASP A 261 -21.25 -5.94 4.15
CA ASP A 261 -20.35 -6.58 5.11
C ASP A 261 -20.81 -6.33 6.57
N ASP A 262 -20.45 -7.24 7.46
CA ASP A 262 -20.66 -7.15 8.92
C ASP A 262 -22.09 -6.83 9.36
N ILE A 263 -23.07 -7.35 8.65
CA ILE A 263 -24.50 -7.20 8.96
C ILE A 263 -25.15 -8.53 9.31
N SER A 264 -26.36 -8.47 9.86
CA SER A 264 -27.18 -9.63 10.18
C SER A 264 -28.66 -9.41 9.82
N GLY A 265 -29.47 -10.45 9.90
CA GLY A 265 -30.91 -10.37 9.69
C GLY A 265 -31.32 -10.22 8.22
N GLU A 266 -32.40 -9.50 7.96
CA GLU A 266 -33.01 -9.36 6.62
C GLU A 266 -32.09 -8.70 5.58
N GLY A 267 -31.12 -7.89 6.02
CA GLY A 267 -30.13 -7.26 5.15
C GLY A 267 -29.24 -8.24 4.41
N THR A 268 -29.09 -9.46 4.92
CA THR A 268 -28.21 -10.50 4.36
C THR A 268 -28.80 -11.31 3.20
N ASN A 269 -30.05 -11.04 2.81
CA ASN A 269 -30.72 -11.81 1.76
C ASN A 269 -30.12 -11.56 0.37
N PRO A 270 -29.45 -12.54 -0.27
CA PRO A 270 -28.73 -12.34 -1.52
C PRO A 270 -29.66 -12.02 -2.72
N VAL A 271 -30.91 -12.50 -2.69
CA VAL A 271 -31.88 -12.19 -3.75
C VAL A 271 -32.27 -10.72 -3.69
N LYS A 272 -32.60 -10.21 -2.49
CA LYS A 272 -32.96 -8.81 -2.28
C LYS A 272 -31.79 -7.87 -2.55
N GLN A 273 -30.56 -8.27 -2.16
CA GLN A 273 -29.34 -7.54 -2.50
C GLN A 273 -29.14 -7.45 -4.02
N ALA A 274 -29.28 -8.57 -4.73
CA ALA A 274 -29.13 -8.59 -6.18
C ALA A 274 -30.22 -7.74 -6.88
N GLU A 275 -31.47 -7.82 -6.46
CA GLU A 275 -32.57 -7.01 -7.00
C GLU A 275 -32.32 -5.51 -6.82
N LEU A 276 -31.87 -5.10 -5.64
CA LEU A 276 -31.54 -3.70 -5.36
C LEU A 276 -30.37 -3.20 -6.22
N LEU A 277 -29.29 -3.97 -6.28
CA LEU A 277 -28.10 -3.58 -7.03
C LEU A 277 -28.36 -3.54 -8.54
N ASN A 278 -29.12 -4.48 -9.08
CA ASN A 278 -29.56 -4.43 -10.48
C ASN A 278 -30.45 -3.21 -10.74
N TYR A 279 -31.35 -2.88 -9.81
CA TYR A 279 -32.19 -1.70 -9.92
C TYR A 279 -31.33 -0.41 -9.99
N ILE A 280 -30.30 -0.28 -9.15
CA ILE A 280 -29.37 0.85 -9.18
C ILE A 280 -28.57 0.85 -10.48
N ASP A 281 -28.05 -0.30 -10.90
CA ASP A 281 -27.27 -0.42 -12.14
C ASP A 281 -28.08 0.03 -13.36
N GLU A 282 -29.36 -0.36 -13.44
CA GLU A 282 -30.26 -0.05 -14.56
C GLU A 282 -30.79 1.38 -14.54
N ASN A 283 -31.16 1.91 -13.36
CA ASN A 283 -31.83 3.19 -13.25
C ASN A 283 -30.89 4.37 -12.94
N PHE A 284 -29.65 4.10 -12.58
CA PHE A 284 -28.64 5.11 -12.29
C PHE A 284 -27.36 4.90 -13.10
N VAL A 285 -26.64 3.79 -12.92
CA VAL A 285 -25.31 3.58 -13.52
C VAL A 285 -25.37 3.60 -15.06
N LYS A 286 -26.28 2.82 -15.66
CA LYS A 286 -26.43 2.74 -17.12
C LYS A 286 -27.08 3.99 -17.74
N VAL A 287 -27.81 4.75 -16.94
CA VAL A 287 -28.43 6.01 -17.39
C VAL A 287 -27.38 7.12 -17.50
N LYS A 288 -26.45 7.16 -16.56
CA LYS A 288 -25.33 8.12 -16.55
C LYS A 288 -24.17 7.56 -17.38
N LYS A 289 -23.78 8.25 -18.43
CA LYS A 289 -22.76 7.78 -19.38
C LYS A 289 -21.33 7.80 -18.83
N ASP A 290 -21.11 8.52 -17.76
CA ASP A 290 -19.82 8.81 -17.14
C ASP A 290 -19.66 8.16 -15.73
N VAL A 291 -20.55 7.24 -15.35
CA VAL A 291 -20.47 6.48 -14.10
C VAL A 291 -19.80 5.13 -14.37
N THR A 292 -18.83 4.78 -13.53
CA THR A 292 -18.13 3.49 -13.61
C THR A 292 -19.03 2.32 -13.14
N PRO A 293 -18.69 1.07 -13.45
CA PRO A 293 -19.42 -0.08 -12.95
C PRO A 293 -19.54 -0.09 -11.43
N LEU A 294 -20.75 -0.41 -10.93
CA LEU A 294 -21.04 -0.50 -9.51
C LEU A 294 -20.18 -1.58 -8.84
N VAL A 295 -19.71 -1.30 -7.63
CA VAL A 295 -18.98 -2.27 -6.78
C VAL A 295 -19.87 -2.65 -5.59
N MET A 296 -19.86 -3.92 -5.19
CA MET A 296 -20.55 -4.37 -3.98
C MET A 296 -19.60 -5.18 -3.08
N CYS A 297 -19.72 -4.98 -1.76
CA CYS A 297 -19.16 -5.90 -0.79
C CYS A 297 -20.29 -6.84 -0.29
N PRO A 298 -20.19 -8.16 -0.50
CA PRO A 298 -21.22 -9.10 -0.06
C PRO A 298 -21.15 -9.34 1.45
N THR A 299 -22.23 -9.85 2.04
CA THR A 299 -22.24 -10.27 3.45
C THR A 299 -21.28 -11.44 3.68
N GLU A 300 -21.26 -12.42 2.78
CA GLU A 300 -20.31 -13.51 2.81
C GLU A 300 -19.06 -13.14 1.98
N TYR A 301 -18.23 -12.24 2.49
CA TYR A 301 -17.08 -11.68 1.77
C TYR A 301 -15.78 -12.48 1.90
N ASN A 302 -15.79 -13.62 2.63
CA ASN A 302 -14.65 -14.54 2.73
C ASN A 302 -15.10 -16.00 2.81
N LYS A 303 -14.21 -16.93 2.44
CA LYS A 303 -14.53 -18.36 2.37
C LYS A 303 -14.90 -18.98 3.71
N SER A 304 -14.24 -18.56 4.81
CA SER A 304 -14.48 -19.15 6.13
C SER A 304 -15.87 -18.81 6.71
N TRP A 305 -16.50 -17.75 6.24
CA TRP A 305 -17.86 -17.35 6.64
C TRP A 305 -18.94 -17.72 5.62
N SER A 306 -18.52 -18.16 4.45
CA SER A 306 -19.44 -18.54 3.39
C SER A 306 -20.11 -19.88 3.68
N ASP A 307 -21.36 -20.04 3.24
CA ASP A 307 -22.02 -21.34 3.20
C ASP A 307 -21.16 -22.32 2.37
N PRO A 308 -20.73 -23.45 2.94
CA PRO A 308 -19.91 -24.44 2.21
C PRO A 308 -20.56 -24.93 0.91
N LYS A 309 -21.90 -24.90 0.84
CA LYS A 309 -22.67 -25.21 -0.37
C LYS A 309 -22.71 -24.04 -1.36
N GLY A 310 -22.24 -22.85 -0.95
CA GLY A 310 -22.11 -21.66 -1.80
C GLY A 310 -23.42 -20.99 -2.18
N GLY A 311 -24.50 -21.22 -1.46
CA GLY A 311 -25.84 -20.75 -1.83
C GLY A 311 -25.96 -19.23 -1.95
N TYR A 312 -25.40 -18.47 -1.01
CA TYR A 312 -25.41 -17.02 -1.03
C TYR A 312 -24.60 -16.46 -2.22
N LEU A 313 -23.33 -16.85 -2.35
CA LEU A 313 -22.42 -16.36 -3.40
C LEU A 313 -22.88 -16.80 -4.80
N THR A 314 -23.36 -18.04 -4.93
CA THR A 314 -23.89 -18.54 -6.21
C THR A 314 -25.16 -17.77 -6.61
N THR A 315 -26.03 -17.42 -5.65
CA THR A 315 -27.19 -16.56 -5.92
C THR A 315 -26.81 -15.18 -6.44
N LEU A 316 -25.78 -14.56 -5.84
CA LEU A 316 -25.25 -13.30 -6.37
C LEU A 316 -24.64 -13.47 -7.78
N GLY A 317 -23.87 -14.54 -8.01
CA GLY A 317 -23.30 -14.86 -9.31
C GLY A 317 -24.35 -15.05 -10.40
N ASP A 318 -25.48 -15.67 -10.06
CA ASP A 318 -26.59 -15.95 -10.98
C ASP A 318 -27.47 -14.74 -11.27
N LYS A 319 -27.68 -13.87 -10.27
CA LYS A 319 -28.72 -12.85 -10.33
C LYS A 319 -28.20 -11.44 -10.59
N LEU A 320 -26.95 -11.13 -10.21
CA LEU A 320 -26.39 -9.80 -10.44
C LEU A 320 -26.05 -9.56 -11.90
N ASN A 321 -26.32 -8.35 -12.38
CA ASN A 321 -25.87 -7.91 -13.69
C ASN A 321 -24.35 -8.09 -13.82
N PRO A 322 -23.85 -8.58 -14.96
CA PRO A 322 -22.42 -8.94 -15.13
C PRO A 322 -21.46 -7.77 -14.96
N SER A 323 -21.94 -6.51 -15.11
CA SER A 323 -21.16 -5.29 -14.91
C SER A 323 -20.79 -5.04 -13.45
N ILE A 324 -21.60 -5.50 -12.51
CA ILE A 324 -21.42 -5.23 -11.07
C ILE A 324 -20.24 -6.03 -10.53
N GLN A 325 -19.29 -5.34 -9.91
CA GLN A 325 -18.10 -5.94 -9.32
C GLN A 325 -18.42 -6.48 -7.91
N ILE A 326 -17.90 -7.66 -7.57
CA ILE A 326 -18.13 -8.31 -6.27
C ILE A 326 -16.83 -8.39 -5.51
N MET A 327 -16.76 -7.80 -4.31
CA MET A 327 -15.57 -7.79 -3.46
C MET A 327 -15.38 -9.12 -2.73
N TRP A 328 -14.11 -9.42 -2.41
CA TRP A 328 -13.70 -10.64 -1.73
C TRP A 328 -12.40 -10.43 -0.95
N THR A 329 -12.34 -10.91 0.31
CA THR A 329 -11.14 -10.74 1.16
C THR A 329 -10.23 -11.97 1.18
N GLY A 330 -10.61 -13.08 0.54
CA GLY A 330 -9.83 -14.31 0.50
C GLY A 330 -10.42 -15.45 1.30
N ASP A 331 -9.59 -16.41 1.69
CA ASP A 331 -10.06 -17.60 2.42
C ASP A 331 -10.54 -17.28 3.84
N ARG A 332 -10.08 -16.18 4.42
CA ARG A 332 -10.50 -15.62 5.72
C ARG A 332 -10.70 -14.12 5.59
N VAL A 333 -11.17 -13.49 6.68
CA VAL A 333 -11.23 -12.02 6.77
C VAL A 333 -9.86 -11.41 6.47
N ILE A 334 -8.82 -11.97 7.05
CA ILE A 334 -7.42 -11.59 6.81
C ILE A 334 -6.66 -12.82 6.32
N SER A 335 -6.26 -12.78 5.06
CA SER A 335 -5.49 -13.83 4.39
C SER A 335 -4.85 -13.32 3.11
N ASP A 336 -3.80 -14.01 2.68
CA ASP A 336 -3.22 -13.77 1.36
C ASP A 336 -4.11 -14.40 0.26
N ILE A 337 -4.05 -13.83 -0.93
CA ILE A 337 -4.86 -14.25 -2.07
C ILE A 337 -4.11 -15.31 -2.86
N THR A 338 -4.67 -16.52 -2.86
CA THR A 338 -4.08 -17.70 -3.50
C THR A 338 -4.79 -18.04 -4.82
N GLN A 339 -4.10 -18.78 -5.68
CA GLN A 339 -4.70 -19.30 -6.93
C GLN A 339 -5.92 -20.19 -6.67
N GLU A 340 -5.88 -20.99 -5.61
CA GLU A 340 -7.02 -21.85 -5.23
C GLU A 340 -8.20 -20.99 -4.75
N GLY A 341 -7.93 -20.02 -3.85
CA GLY A 341 -8.95 -19.13 -3.30
C GLY A 341 -9.64 -18.30 -4.38
N ILE A 342 -8.87 -17.72 -5.32
CA ILE A 342 -9.45 -16.91 -6.41
C ILE A 342 -10.29 -17.76 -7.37
N ARG A 343 -9.88 -18.99 -7.68
CA ARG A 343 -10.66 -19.91 -8.49
C ARG A 343 -11.96 -20.28 -7.80
N TRP A 344 -11.89 -20.60 -6.51
CA TRP A 344 -13.05 -20.97 -5.70
C TRP A 344 -14.15 -19.89 -5.71
N ILE A 345 -13.78 -18.62 -5.55
CA ILE A 345 -14.77 -17.53 -5.57
C ILE A 345 -15.27 -17.22 -6.98
N ASN A 346 -14.39 -17.18 -7.99
CA ASN A 346 -14.76 -16.84 -9.36
C ASN A 346 -15.79 -17.83 -9.94
N GLU A 347 -15.66 -19.13 -9.61
CA GLU A 347 -16.64 -20.16 -10.01
C GLU A 347 -18.03 -19.88 -9.44
N ARG A 348 -18.13 -19.37 -8.21
CA ARG A 348 -19.39 -19.07 -7.53
C ARG A 348 -20.03 -17.78 -8.01
N ILE A 349 -19.27 -16.71 -8.06
CA ILE A 349 -19.77 -15.40 -8.48
C ILE A 349 -19.81 -15.22 -10.00
N LYS A 350 -19.31 -16.19 -10.79
CA LYS A 350 -19.30 -16.25 -12.27
C LYS A 350 -18.65 -15.02 -12.93
N ARG A 351 -17.65 -14.46 -12.27
CA ARG A 351 -16.86 -13.31 -12.76
C ARG A 351 -15.54 -13.21 -11.99
N PRO A 352 -14.52 -12.47 -12.47
CA PRO A 352 -13.35 -12.16 -11.71
C PRO A 352 -13.70 -11.39 -10.43
N ALA A 353 -13.20 -11.85 -9.28
CA ALA A 353 -13.42 -11.18 -8.00
C ALA A 353 -12.69 -9.84 -7.94
N TYR A 354 -13.30 -8.89 -7.22
CA TYR A 354 -12.68 -7.63 -6.85
C TYR A 354 -12.07 -7.79 -5.45
N ILE A 355 -10.75 -7.80 -5.32
CA ILE A 355 -10.10 -8.09 -4.06
C ILE A 355 -10.12 -6.88 -3.13
N TRP A 356 -10.61 -7.11 -1.91
CA TRP A 356 -10.42 -6.27 -0.74
C TRP A 356 -9.41 -6.96 0.17
N TRP A 357 -8.14 -6.61 0.04
CA TRP A 357 -7.08 -7.23 0.82
C TRP A 357 -6.91 -6.54 2.18
N ASN A 358 -7.11 -7.28 3.26
CA ASN A 358 -7.00 -6.77 4.63
C ASN A 358 -5.54 -6.77 5.11
N PHE A 359 -4.73 -5.90 4.53
CA PHE A 359 -3.36 -5.56 4.90
C PHE A 359 -3.07 -4.14 4.37
N PRO A 360 -2.46 -3.22 5.11
CA PRO A 360 -1.90 -3.36 6.47
C PRO A 360 -2.88 -3.03 7.60
N VAL A 361 -4.18 -3.22 7.43
CA VAL A 361 -5.16 -2.95 8.48
C VAL A 361 -4.74 -3.61 9.79
N SER A 362 -4.78 -2.84 10.89
CA SER A 362 -4.40 -3.28 12.24
C SER A 362 -5.48 -2.99 13.30
N ASP A 363 -6.72 -2.77 12.88
CA ASP A 363 -7.83 -2.38 13.75
C ASP A 363 -8.21 -3.43 14.79
N TYR A 364 -7.78 -4.66 14.61
CA TYR A 364 -7.93 -5.77 15.56
C TYR A 364 -6.74 -5.92 16.53
N VAL A 365 -5.63 -5.16 16.34
CA VAL A 365 -4.47 -5.04 17.24
C VAL A 365 -3.88 -3.63 17.09
N ARG A 366 -4.53 -2.64 17.72
CA ARG A 366 -4.25 -1.20 17.45
C ARG A 366 -2.97 -0.66 18.05
N ASP A 367 -2.36 -1.37 18.97
CA ASP A 367 -1.10 -1.01 19.62
C ASP A 367 0.14 -1.44 18.82
N HIS A 368 -0.07 -2.02 17.63
CA HIS A 368 1.01 -2.44 16.71
C HIS A 368 0.87 -1.75 15.34
N LEU A 369 2.00 -1.63 14.65
CA LEU A 369 2.08 -1.17 13.26
C LEU A 369 2.42 -2.32 12.31
N LEU A 370 1.95 -2.24 11.08
CA LEU A 370 2.31 -3.15 9.98
C LEU A 370 3.10 -2.39 8.91
N LEU A 371 4.40 -2.23 9.13
CA LEU A 371 5.31 -1.49 8.25
C LEU A 371 6.15 -2.38 7.33
N GLY A 372 5.95 -3.69 7.40
CA GLY A 372 6.71 -4.68 6.64
C GLY A 372 6.36 -4.74 5.15
N PRO A 373 7.10 -5.54 4.38
CA PRO A 373 6.91 -5.72 2.94
C PRO A 373 5.57 -6.38 2.62
N VAL A 374 5.04 -6.07 1.43
CA VAL A 374 3.85 -6.71 0.85
C VAL A 374 4.26 -8.03 0.19
N TYR A 375 3.87 -9.17 0.74
CA TYR A 375 4.13 -10.50 0.19
C TYR A 375 2.97 -11.46 0.48
N GLY A 376 3.04 -12.69 -0.03
CA GLY A 376 2.07 -13.76 0.22
C GLY A 376 1.00 -13.90 -0.88
N ASN A 377 0.60 -12.83 -1.55
CA ASN A 377 -0.34 -12.89 -2.66
C ASN A 377 0.30 -13.57 -3.89
N ASP A 378 -0.44 -14.47 -4.57
CA ASP A 378 0.06 -15.12 -5.78
C ASP A 378 0.24 -14.10 -6.91
N THR A 379 1.39 -14.10 -7.56
CA THR A 379 1.75 -13.14 -8.61
C THR A 379 1.26 -13.52 -10.01
N ARG A 380 0.61 -14.68 -10.16
CA ARG A 380 0.18 -15.28 -11.46
C ARG A 380 -1.33 -15.22 -11.68
N ILE A 381 -2.07 -14.48 -10.86
CA ILE A 381 -3.55 -14.45 -10.87
C ILE A 381 -4.13 -13.10 -11.26
N ALA A 382 -3.32 -12.21 -11.82
CA ALA A 382 -3.76 -10.87 -12.19
C ALA A 382 -4.97 -10.85 -13.14
N ASP A 383 -4.99 -11.76 -14.11
CA ASP A 383 -6.08 -11.94 -15.09
C ASP A 383 -7.35 -12.55 -14.50
N GLN A 384 -7.29 -13.09 -13.28
CA GLN A 384 -8.41 -13.69 -12.56
C GLN A 384 -9.07 -12.71 -11.56
N MET A 385 -8.57 -11.48 -11.46
CA MET A 385 -9.09 -10.41 -10.60
C MET A 385 -9.57 -9.23 -11.43
N SER A 386 -10.73 -8.66 -11.08
CA SER A 386 -11.20 -7.41 -11.70
C SER A 386 -10.58 -6.19 -11.05
N GLY A 387 -10.19 -6.27 -9.77
CA GLY A 387 -9.56 -5.22 -9.01
C GLY A 387 -8.82 -5.75 -7.80
N PHE A 388 -7.91 -4.93 -7.27
CA PHE A 388 -7.17 -5.20 -6.04
C PHE A 388 -7.02 -3.89 -5.26
N VAL A 389 -7.73 -3.80 -4.13
CA VAL A 389 -7.63 -2.68 -3.20
C VAL A 389 -7.19 -3.17 -1.83
N THR A 390 -6.35 -2.39 -1.18
CA THR A 390 -5.88 -2.69 0.17
C THR A 390 -6.66 -1.91 1.23
N ASN A 391 -6.94 -2.55 2.37
CA ASN A 391 -7.51 -1.91 3.55
C ASN A 391 -6.36 -1.47 4.47
N PRO A 392 -6.16 -0.17 4.71
CA PRO A 392 -5.01 0.37 5.42
C PRO A 392 -5.21 0.40 6.93
N MET A 393 -4.14 0.81 7.65
CA MET A 393 -4.22 1.17 9.07
C MET A 393 -4.98 2.51 9.24
N GLU A 394 -5.45 2.80 10.47
CA GLU A 394 -5.92 4.14 10.85
C GLU A 394 -4.81 5.23 10.78
N HIS A 395 -3.56 4.81 10.65
CA HIS A 395 -2.37 5.64 10.45
C HIS A 395 -2.11 5.84 8.95
N ALA A 396 -2.62 6.94 8.41
CA ALA A 396 -2.63 7.20 6.97
C ALA A 396 -1.23 7.26 6.36
N GLU A 397 -0.32 7.99 6.99
CA GLU A 397 1.04 8.16 6.47
C GLU A 397 1.87 6.87 6.61
N ALA A 398 1.75 6.18 7.74
CA ALA A 398 2.42 4.90 7.96
C ALA A 398 1.94 3.81 6.98
N SER A 399 0.67 3.84 6.59
CA SER A 399 0.10 2.93 5.58
C SER A 399 0.70 3.08 4.19
N LYS A 400 1.32 4.22 3.87
CA LYS A 400 1.92 4.46 2.54
C LYS A 400 3.01 3.47 2.19
N ILE A 401 3.72 2.90 3.17
CA ILE A 401 4.74 1.87 2.94
C ILE A 401 4.11 0.65 2.26
N ALA A 402 3.04 0.11 2.84
CA ALA A 402 2.33 -1.02 2.27
C ALA A 402 1.56 -0.64 0.98
N ILE A 403 0.94 0.53 0.94
CA ILE A 403 0.21 1.02 -0.25
C ILE A 403 1.12 1.11 -1.47
N TYR A 404 2.37 1.55 -1.30
CA TYR A 404 3.37 1.55 -2.37
C TYR A 404 3.67 0.12 -2.87
N GLY A 405 3.80 -0.84 -1.96
CA GLY A 405 3.97 -2.25 -2.30
C GLY A 405 2.78 -2.80 -3.08
N VAL A 406 1.55 -2.48 -2.65
CA VAL A 406 0.31 -2.86 -3.36
C VAL A 406 0.22 -2.22 -4.73
N ALA A 407 0.63 -0.96 -4.88
CA ALA A 407 0.69 -0.28 -6.17
C ALA A 407 1.60 -1.02 -7.15
N SER A 408 2.79 -1.40 -6.71
CA SER A 408 3.77 -2.13 -7.52
C SER A 408 3.29 -3.55 -7.85
N TYR A 409 2.77 -4.29 -6.85
CA TYR A 409 2.18 -5.62 -7.05
C TYR A 409 1.04 -5.58 -8.08
N SER A 410 0.08 -4.68 -7.91
CA SER A 410 -1.11 -4.64 -8.77
C SER A 410 -0.83 -4.11 -10.18
N TRP A 411 0.25 -3.35 -10.36
CA TRP A 411 0.69 -2.88 -11.66
C TRP A 411 1.33 -4.00 -12.50
N ASN A 412 2.32 -4.69 -11.95
CA ASN A 412 3.07 -5.74 -12.65
C ASN A 412 3.47 -6.88 -11.69
N PRO A 413 2.53 -7.79 -11.35
CA PRO A 413 2.79 -8.85 -10.38
C PRO A 413 3.91 -9.79 -10.80
N GLU A 414 4.08 -10.06 -12.11
CA GLU A 414 5.10 -10.98 -12.60
C GLU A 414 6.54 -10.50 -12.32
N LYS A 415 6.74 -9.17 -12.27
CA LYS A 415 8.05 -8.56 -11.98
C LYS A 415 8.13 -7.97 -10.57
N TYR A 416 7.13 -8.24 -9.74
CA TYR A 416 7.07 -7.73 -8.39
C TYR A 416 8.11 -8.42 -7.49
N ASP A 417 8.95 -7.61 -6.85
CA ASP A 417 9.88 -8.00 -5.80
C ASP A 417 9.49 -7.28 -4.51
N SER A 418 9.06 -8.03 -3.51
CA SER A 418 8.47 -7.47 -2.30
C SER A 418 9.50 -6.73 -1.43
N GLU A 419 10.70 -7.31 -1.26
CA GLU A 419 11.77 -6.75 -0.44
C GLU A 419 12.34 -5.47 -1.07
N LYS A 420 12.66 -5.55 -2.37
CA LYS A 420 13.13 -4.39 -3.12
C LYS A 420 12.10 -3.26 -3.12
N THR A 421 10.84 -3.58 -3.38
CA THR A 421 9.76 -2.58 -3.42
C THR A 421 9.54 -1.93 -2.05
N TRP A 422 9.68 -2.69 -0.97
CA TRP A 422 9.58 -2.18 0.40
C TRP A 422 10.68 -1.16 0.72
N LYS A 423 11.93 -1.46 0.37
CA LYS A 423 13.06 -0.51 0.50
C LYS A 423 12.87 0.75 -0.34
N ASP A 424 12.37 0.58 -1.57
CA ASP A 424 12.04 1.71 -2.45
C ASP A 424 10.89 2.56 -1.88
N ALA A 425 9.88 1.94 -1.23
CA ALA A 425 8.80 2.65 -0.55
C ALA A 425 9.33 3.53 0.58
N ILE A 426 10.17 2.97 1.44
CA ILE A 426 10.80 3.67 2.57
C ILE A 426 11.62 4.86 2.07
N LYS A 427 12.47 4.63 1.08
CA LYS A 427 13.29 5.68 0.45
C LYS A 427 12.47 6.76 -0.25
N ASN A 428 11.32 6.40 -0.83
CA ASN A 428 10.41 7.36 -1.46
C ASN A 428 9.70 8.24 -0.43
N ILE A 429 9.34 7.67 0.72
CA ILE A 429 8.54 8.34 1.77
C ILE A 429 9.44 9.19 2.67
N MET A 430 10.68 8.75 2.93
CA MET A 430 11.63 9.39 3.84
C MET A 430 13.07 9.21 3.32
N PRO A 431 13.46 9.93 2.25
CA PRO A 431 14.74 9.70 1.57
C PRO A 431 15.98 10.03 2.40
N ALA A 432 15.94 11.04 3.28
CA ALA A 432 17.08 11.45 4.09
C ALA A 432 17.31 10.55 5.31
N SER A 433 16.24 9.97 5.89
CA SER A 433 16.29 9.07 7.05
C SER A 433 15.77 7.67 6.70
N ALA A 434 16.10 7.21 5.47
CA ALA A 434 15.59 5.94 4.96
C ALA A 434 16.15 4.73 5.72
N GLU A 435 17.40 4.77 6.13
CA GLU A 435 18.07 3.67 6.85
C GLU A 435 17.47 3.49 8.26
N GLU A 436 17.16 4.57 8.95
CA GLU A 436 16.53 4.57 10.27
C GLU A 436 15.08 4.09 10.18
N LEU A 437 14.34 4.54 9.16
CA LEU A 437 12.97 4.10 8.94
C LEU A 437 12.91 2.63 8.52
N GLU A 438 13.83 2.15 7.68
CA GLU A 438 13.92 0.72 7.30
C GLU A 438 14.17 -0.13 8.54
N PHE A 439 15.12 0.29 9.38
CA PHE A 439 15.43 -0.42 10.60
C PHE A 439 14.25 -0.44 11.58
N PHE A 440 13.59 0.69 11.80
CA PHE A 440 12.38 0.77 12.62
C PHE A 440 11.26 -0.13 12.07
N ALA A 441 11.00 -0.07 10.77
CA ALA A 441 9.95 -0.83 10.10
C ALA A 441 10.18 -2.35 10.17
N ALA A 442 11.43 -2.81 10.10
CA ALA A 442 11.80 -4.22 10.25
C ALA A 442 11.46 -4.80 11.64
N HIS A 443 11.31 -3.93 12.64
CA HIS A 443 10.92 -4.27 14.00
C HIS A 443 9.49 -3.89 14.37
N ASN A 444 8.66 -3.48 13.37
CA ASN A 444 7.26 -3.11 13.51
C ASN A 444 6.45 -3.62 12.31
N SER A 445 6.52 -4.91 12.03
CA SER A 445 5.95 -5.55 10.84
C SER A 445 5.04 -6.74 11.11
N ASP A 446 4.83 -7.10 12.38
CA ASP A 446 3.90 -8.16 12.81
C ASP A 446 2.99 -7.66 13.94
N LEU A 447 1.79 -8.20 14.02
CA LEU A 447 0.81 -7.86 15.07
C LEU A 447 0.84 -8.85 16.27
N GLY A 448 1.83 -9.71 16.34
CA GLY A 448 1.90 -10.73 17.36
C GLY A 448 0.78 -11.78 17.26
N ALA A 449 0.54 -12.50 18.35
CA ALA A 449 -0.55 -13.47 18.45
C ALA A 449 -1.90 -12.74 18.47
N ASN A 450 -2.79 -13.04 17.52
CA ASN A 450 -4.05 -12.35 17.35
C ASN A 450 -5.20 -13.31 16.97
N GLY A 451 -6.44 -12.82 17.04
CA GLY A 451 -7.65 -13.61 16.78
C GLY A 451 -7.75 -14.13 15.34
N HIS A 452 -7.16 -13.45 14.37
CA HIS A 452 -7.14 -13.88 12.96
C HIS A 452 -6.03 -14.87 12.64
N ARG A 453 -5.07 -15.07 13.56
CA ARG A 453 -3.90 -15.95 13.38
C ARG A 453 -3.07 -15.59 12.15
N TYR A 454 -3.10 -14.33 11.75
CA TYR A 454 -2.30 -13.78 10.66
C TYR A 454 -0.99 -13.27 11.23
N ARG A 455 0.12 -13.81 10.74
CA ARG A 455 1.47 -13.49 11.22
C ARG A 455 2.36 -13.08 10.05
N ARG A 456 3.26 -12.17 10.32
CA ARG A 456 4.26 -11.68 9.38
C ARG A 456 5.66 -11.83 9.97
N ASP A 457 6.66 -11.73 9.12
CA ASP A 457 8.05 -11.75 9.58
C ASP A 457 8.41 -10.42 10.23
N GLU A 458 9.03 -10.48 11.41
CA GLU A 458 9.48 -9.31 12.15
C GLU A 458 10.78 -9.63 12.88
N SER A 459 11.71 -8.67 12.95
CA SER A 459 12.97 -8.80 13.68
C SER A 459 13.77 -10.06 13.33
N VAL A 460 13.71 -10.52 12.08
CA VAL A 460 14.19 -11.83 11.65
C VAL A 460 15.66 -12.07 12.00
N ALA A 461 16.51 -11.04 11.85
CA ALA A 461 17.92 -11.14 12.17
C ALA A 461 18.18 -11.16 13.69
N LEU A 462 17.34 -10.49 14.48
CA LEU A 462 17.52 -10.37 15.93
C LEU A 462 17.02 -11.60 16.69
N GLN A 463 15.93 -12.23 16.26
CA GLN A 463 15.30 -13.34 17.00
C GLN A 463 16.27 -14.48 17.39
N PRO A 464 17.06 -15.07 16.48
CA PRO A 464 17.96 -16.18 16.83
C PRO A 464 19.06 -15.76 17.80
N VAL A 465 19.55 -14.53 17.69
CA VAL A 465 20.59 -13.98 18.55
C VAL A 465 20.05 -13.74 19.97
N ALA A 466 18.89 -13.12 20.07
CA ALA A 466 18.21 -12.89 21.33
C ALA A 466 17.84 -14.21 22.04
N GLN A 467 17.37 -15.19 21.28
CA GLN A 467 17.03 -16.52 21.83
C GLN A 467 18.29 -17.24 22.36
N SER A 468 19.38 -17.26 21.59
CA SER A 468 20.64 -17.89 21.98
C SER A 468 21.20 -17.26 23.25
N PHE A 469 21.22 -15.92 23.31
CA PHE A 469 21.70 -15.21 24.51
C PHE A 469 20.82 -15.51 25.74
N THR A 470 19.50 -15.44 25.58
CA THR A 470 18.52 -15.68 26.65
C THR A 470 18.62 -17.13 27.17
N ASP A 471 18.72 -18.11 26.28
CA ASP A 471 18.84 -19.52 26.64
C ASP A 471 20.11 -19.78 27.47
N SER A 472 21.24 -19.21 27.07
CA SER A 472 22.49 -19.30 27.79
C SER A 472 22.39 -18.65 29.18
N TYR A 473 21.76 -17.47 29.27
CA TYR A 473 21.54 -16.76 30.51
C TYR A 473 20.65 -17.55 31.48
N ILE A 474 19.51 -18.08 31.02
CA ILE A 474 18.58 -18.89 31.85
C ILE A 474 19.25 -20.16 32.35
N LYS A 475 20.08 -20.82 31.54
CA LYS A 475 20.81 -22.04 31.93
C LYS A 475 22.00 -21.75 32.84
N GLY A 476 22.37 -20.50 33.08
CA GLY A 476 23.58 -20.12 33.82
C GLY A 476 24.86 -20.49 33.07
N GLU A 477 24.80 -20.64 31.76
CA GLU A 477 25.93 -20.91 30.87
C GLU A 477 26.60 -19.61 30.42
N LYS A 478 27.89 -19.70 30.03
CA LYS A 478 28.55 -18.55 29.43
C LYS A 478 27.87 -18.22 28.08
N TYR A 479 27.38 -17.00 27.93
CA TYR A 479 26.82 -16.54 26.68
C TYR A 479 27.89 -16.41 25.58
N ASN A 480 27.46 -16.44 24.34
CA ASN A 480 28.31 -16.18 23.17
C ASN A 480 28.64 -14.69 23.11
N GLU A 481 29.91 -14.32 23.08
CA GLU A 481 30.37 -12.93 23.01
C GLU A 481 29.91 -12.24 21.68
N ASN A 482 29.74 -12.99 20.58
CA ASN A 482 29.22 -12.46 19.35
C ASN A 482 27.73 -12.11 19.47
N ASP A 483 26.95 -12.96 20.18
CA ASP A 483 25.53 -12.68 20.41
C ASP A 483 25.37 -11.44 21.29
N TYR A 484 26.20 -11.33 22.36
CA TYR A 484 26.24 -10.13 23.18
C TYR A 484 26.55 -8.87 22.38
N ALA A 485 27.59 -8.89 21.53
CA ALA A 485 27.99 -7.77 20.72
C ALA A 485 26.90 -7.38 19.70
N ALA A 486 26.26 -8.37 19.07
CA ALA A 486 25.15 -8.15 18.13
C ALA A 486 23.92 -7.54 18.81
N LEU A 487 23.58 -7.98 20.02
CA LEU A 487 22.49 -7.39 20.80
C LEU A 487 22.82 -5.96 21.23
N GLN A 488 24.05 -5.71 21.67
CA GLN A 488 24.50 -4.37 22.06
C GLN A 488 24.42 -3.40 20.86
N GLU A 489 24.90 -3.81 19.68
CA GLU A 489 24.81 -3.02 18.45
C GLU A 489 23.35 -2.77 18.07
N THR A 490 22.49 -3.79 18.15
CA THR A 490 21.08 -3.69 17.79
C THR A 490 20.33 -2.72 18.71
N PHE A 491 20.50 -2.82 20.03
CA PHE A 491 19.85 -1.92 20.98
C PHE A 491 20.39 -0.49 20.89
N GLY A 492 21.69 -0.30 20.71
CA GLY A 492 22.26 1.02 20.43
C GLY A 492 21.67 1.64 19.16
N ARG A 493 21.55 0.86 18.09
CA ARG A 493 20.91 1.30 16.86
C ARG A 493 19.42 1.61 17.03
N MET A 494 18.68 0.86 17.88
CA MET A 494 17.28 1.18 18.21
C MET A 494 17.16 2.54 18.88
N ALA A 495 18.01 2.83 19.86
CA ALA A 495 18.04 4.11 20.56
C ALA A 495 18.37 5.26 19.61
N GLU A 496 19.42 5.12 18.82
CA GLU A 496 19.88 6.14 17.85
C GLU A 496 18.85 6.39 16.75
N SER A 497 18.36 5.35 16.07
CA SER A 497 17.35 5.47 15.01
C SER A 497 16.04 6.07 15.53
N GLY A 498 15.61 5.67 16.74
CA GLY A 498 14.44 6.25 17.39
C GLY A 498 14.61 7.73 17.68
N ASP A 499 15.80 8.18 18.10
CA ASP A 499 16.11 9.58 18.34
C ASP A 499 16.13 10.40 17.04
N ILE A 500 16.83 9.93 16.02
CA ILE A 500 16.91 10.58 14.70
C ILE A 500 15.50 10.72 14.09
N LEU A 501 14.67 9.68 14.09
CA LEU A 501 13.32 9.73 13.56
C LEU A 501 12.40 10.67 14.32
N LEU A 502 12.62 10.84 15.63
CA LEU A 502 11.83 11.78 16.46
C LEU A 502 12.24 13.25 16.28
N THR A 503 13.51 13.54 15.95
CA THR A 503 14.08 14.89 15.99
C THR A 503 14.39 15.45 14.61
N ASP A 504 14.95 14.66 13.71
CA ASP A 504 15.58 15.12 12.47
C ASP A 504 14.88 14.65 11.18
N ALA A 505 13.90 13.74 11.29
CA ALA A 505 13.22 13.22 10.13
C ALA A 505 12.39 14.25 9.37
N GLU A 506 12.49 14.24 8.05
CA GLU A 506 11.89 15.23 7.15
C GLU A 506 10.36 15.06 6.97
N ASN A 507 9.79 13.86 7.19
CA ASN A 507 8.36 13.60 7.03
C ASN A 507 7.58 13.78 8.34
N THR A 508 7.36 15.03 8.72
CA THR A 508 6.64 15.40 9.96
C THR A 508 5.26 14.73 10.13
N PRO A 509 4.39 14.60 9.12
CA PRO A 509 3.12 13.90 9.28
C PRO A 509 3.30 12.44 9.66
N LEU A 510 4.24 11.71 9.06
CA LEU A 510 4.55 10.31 9.35
C LEU A 510 5.11 10.16 10.77
N VAL A 511 6.09 10.99 11.13
CA VAL A 511 6.67 11.01 12.50
C VAL A 511 5.61 11.27 13.56
N LYS A 512 4.69 12.20 13.29
CA LYS A 512 3.59 12.51 14.22
C LYS A 512 2.66 11.30 14.44
N GLU A 513 2.34 10.56 13.41
CA GLU A 513 1.53 9.34 13.51
C GLU A 513 2.27 8.24 14.29
N MET A 514 3.56 8.02 14.00
CA MET A 514 4.36 6.96 14.61
C MET A 514 4.99 7.33 15.95
N LYS A 515 4.82 8.54 16.44
CA LYS A 515 5.51 9.06 17.64
C LYS A 515 5.43 8.13 18.86
N PRO A 516 4.29 7.52 19.22
CA PRO A 516 4.23 6.60 20.36
C PRO A 516 5.17 5.40 20.19
N TRP A 517 5.19 4.78 19.03
CA TRP A 517 6.04 3.61 18.73
C TRP A 517 7.52 4.00 18.64
N LEU A 518 7.86 5.12 18.00
CA LEU A 518 9.23 5.63 17.94
C LEU A 518 9.78 5.91 19.33
N THR A 519 8.96 6.48 20.22
CA THR A 519 9.34 6.73 21.62
C THR A 519 9.62 5.43 22.36
N GLN A 520 8.77 4.41 22.20
CA GLN A 520 8.97 3.11 22.81
C GLN A 520 10.17 2.37 22.20
N PHE A 521 10.40 2.51 20.91
CA PHE A 521 11.54 1.90 20.24
C PHE A 521 12.88 2.46 20.74
N LYS A 522 12.96 3.80 20.90
CA LYS A 522 14.10 4.47 21.53
C LYS A 522 14.31 3.93 22.94
N LEU A 523 13.25 3.93 23.76
CA LEU A 523 13.32 3.46 25.17
C LEU A 523 13.72 1.98 25.25
N LEU A 524 13.24 1.15 24.33
CA LEU A 524 13.63 -0.26 24.25
C LEU A 524 15.13 -0.41 23.99
N GLY A 525 15.69 0.41 23.10
CA GLY A 525 17.12 0.44 22.83
C GLY A 525 17.93 0.82 24.06
N GLU A 526 17.59 1.95 24.70
CA GLU A 526 18.25 2.43 25.92
C GLU A 526 18.17 1.41 27.06
N THR A 527 17.00 0.83 27.32
CA THR A 527 16.81 -0.18 28.36
C THR A 527 17.55 -1.48 28.03
N GLY A 528 17.55 -1.89 26.76
CA GLY A 528 18.26 -3.08 26.29
C GLY A 528 19.77 -2.99 26.51
N GLU A 529 20.38 -1.84 26.26
CA GLU A 529 21.79 -1.57 26.54
C GLU A 529 22.10 -1.69 28.04
N GLU A 530 21.24 -1.10 28.91
CA GLU A 530 21.38 -1.19 30.36
C GLU A 530 21.28 -2.64 30.85
N VAL A 531 20.27 -3.39 30.40
CA VAL A 531 20.06 -4.81 30.76
C VAL A 531 21.24 -5.68 30.33
N LEU A 532 21.78 -5.47 29.13
CA LEU A 532 22.97 -6.18 28.67
C LEU A 532 24.21 -5.86 29.51
N ALA A 533 24.39 -4.60 29.87
CA ALA A 533 25.50 -4.17 30.75
C ALA A 533 25.39 -4.81 32.13
N MET A 534 24.17 -4.88 32.68
CA MET A 534 23.90 -5.57 33.93
C MET A 534 24.16 -7.07 33.80
N ALA A 535 23.66 -7.72 32.76
CA ALA A 535 23.91 -9.15 32.52
C ALA A 535 25.42 -9.46 32.43
N LYS A 536 26.18 -8.60 31.76
CA LYS A 536 27.65 -8.70 31.69
C LYS A 536 28.33 -8.53 33.04
N ALA A 537 27.86 -7.57 33.84
CA ALA A 537 28.43 -7.30 35.18
C ALA A 537 28.16 -8.45 36.15
N TYR A 538 27.01 -9.13 36.03
CA TYR A 538 26.59 -10.23 36.88
C TYR A 538 26.93 -11.60 36.33
N ALA A 539 27.34 -11.73 35.08
CA ALA A 539 27.77 -13.00 34.51
C ALA A 539 29.23 -13.32 34.86
N PRO A 540 29.66 -14.58 34.87
CA PRO A 540 28.98 -15.85 34.63
C PRO A 540 28.80 -16.73 35.88
N PHE A 541 28.86 -16.18 37.08
CA PHE A 541 28.93 -16.96 38.34
C PHE A 541 27.70 -16.81 39.25
N VAL A 542 26.74 -15.99 38.90
CA VAL A 542 25.51 -15.87 39.67
C VAL A 542 24.53 -16.95 39.18
N ARG A 543 24.58 -18.10 39.89
CA ARG A 543 23.45 -19.02 39.86
C ARG A 543 22.26 -18.25 40.43
N LYS A 544 21.11 -18.35 39.79
CA LYS A 544 19.86 -17.87 40.38
C LYS A 544 19.70 -18.54 41.73
N ILE A 545 19.53 -17.75 42.77
CA ILE A 545 19.23 -18.25 44.10
C ILE A 545 17.73 -18.53 44.09
N GLU A 546 17.39 -19.81 43.98
CA GLU A 546 16.03 -20.29 44.10
C GLU A 546 15.80 -20.72 45.54
N ILE A 547 14.80 -20.15 46.18
CA ILE A 547 14.42 -20.46 47.56
C ILE A 547 12.99 -20.94 47.57
N GLU A 548 12.78 -22.13 48.12
CA GLU A 548 11.48 -22.68 48.41
C GLU A 548 11.03 -22.19 49.80
N VAL A 549 9.81 -21.61 49.86
CA VAL A 549 9.28 -21.00 51.09
C VAL A 549 7.86 -21.47 51.35
N GLU A 550 7.56 -21.72 52.63
CA GLU A 550 6.27 -22.24 53.11
C GLU A 550 5.44 -21.19 53.87
N THR A 551 6.04 -20.02 54.18
CA THR A 551 5.36 -18.95 54.92
C THR A 551 5.61 -17.57 54.33
N LEU A 552 4.69 -16.63 54.57
CA LEU A 552 4.83 -15.23 54.15
C LEU A 552 6.05 -14.52 54.75
N ASP A 553 6.47 -14.91 55.95
CA ASP A 553 7.66 -14.32 56.58
C ASP A 553 8.93 -14.81 55.88
N GLN A 554 8.98 -16.08 55.48
CA GLN A 554 10.08 -16.62 54.66
C GLN A 554 10.11 -15.98 53.26
N VAL A 555 8.95 -15.61 52.65
CA VAL A 555 8.92 -14.82 51.41
C VAL A 555 9.64 -13.49 51.62
N LYS A 556 9.38 -12.78 52.73
CA LYS A 556 10.03 -11.50 53.02
C LYS A 556 11.54 -11.67 53.23
N GLU A 557 11.94 -12.67 54.01
CA GLU A 557 13.35 -12.99 54.22
C GLU A 557 14.06 -13.34 52.90
N ALA A 558 13.42 -14.12 52.01
CA ALA A 558 13.97 -14.47 50.70
C ALA A 558 14.14 -13.25 49.79
N VAL A 559 13.16 -12.31 49.78
CA VAL A 559 13.24 -11.05 49.05
C VAL A 559 14.35 -10.16 49.63
N GLU A 560 14.46 -10.02 50.97
CA GLU A 560 15.50 -9.23 51.62
C GLU A 560 16.90 -9.83 51.42
N ALA A 561 16.99 -11.17 51.31
CA ALA A 561 18.22 -11.89 50.98
C ALA A 561 18.61 -11.83 49.49
N GLY A 562 17.76 -11.27 48.64
CA GLY A 562 18.01 -11.11 47.21
C GLY A 562 17.86 -12.41 46.41
N ALA A 563 16.89 -13.27 46.77
CA ALA A 563 16.59 -14.47 46.00
C ALA A 563 16.05 -14.10 44.61
N ASP A 564 16.54 -14.76 43.56
CA ASP A 564 16.15 -14.53 42.18
C ASP A 564 14.80 -15.20 41.81
N ILE A 565 14.52 -16.35 42.47
CA ILE A 565 13.29 -17.11 42.31
C ILE A 565 12.81 -17.55 43.70
N ILE A 566 11.55 -17.28 44.00
CA ILE A 566 10.91 -17.73 45.23
C ILE A 566 9.78 -18.69 44.84
N MET A 567 9.95 -19.96 45.15
CA MET A 567 8.91 -20.97 44.99
C MET A 567 8.05 -21.06 46.25
N LEU A 568 6.74 -20.93 46.08
CA LEU A 568 5.78 -21.06 47.16
C LEU A 568 5.35 -22.52 47.26
N ASP A 569 5.77 -23.21 48.29
CA ASP A 569 5.36 -24.59 48.58
C ASP A 569 4.35 -24.62 49.76
N ASN A 570 3.27 -25.38 49.56
CA ASN A 570 2.23 -25.62 50.55
C ASN A 570 1.64 -24.36 51.23
N MET A 571 1.67 -23.21 50.62
CA MET A 571 1.01 -21.99 51.11
C MET A 571 -0.49 -22.08 50.87
N THR A 572 -1.29 -22.19 51.92
CA THR A 572 -2.78 -22.21 51.91
C THR A 572 -3.37 -20.81 52.12
#